data_8f26fa8ad45639d6b891c9f89c4fad3f
#
_entry.id   8f26fa8ad45639d6b891c9f89c4fad3f
#
_cell.length_a   1.000
_cell.length_b   1.000
_cell.length_c   1.000
_cell.angle_alpha   90.00
_cell.angle_beta   90.00
_cell.angle_gamma   90.00
#
_symmetry.space_group_name_H-M   'P 1'
#
loop_
_entity.id
_entity.type
_entity.pdbx_description
1 polymer ?
#
loop_
_entity_poly.entity_id
_entity_poly.type
_entity_poly.pdbx_seq_one_letter_code
_entity_poly.pdbx_strand_id
1 'polypeptide(L)'
;MHPTEVTSYCWPHHARIEGAGSCRRTTCSTATDNRQYVLTCRCVSAGGFWRPFGHYQGRLGALVTISHRDTDTVFIDELRKTCESTNINFLLGAGCSMPEFGTLGNIETLWAQLKTSETKERIANEHGDHANLIENIIEASLKASFFETAILPNRDYIKTNTKETKENYELFCRAAMKLVAKREASTLPKQVTFFVSNYDICMDVALDMARIPTNSGYVGRFNPLVDLSDFGRRVTTSTLTLGYQSEIASANLVKIHGCASWRKKGGGIEFSNEFDLIEEIERNIDNLCQTAQQANPTQDPGLQGGLFPLNSNTFNELIEQATTHAHKFDSDSVNKLLDSFKKLQIVWPTKQKFHDTVLDEIYYAQLRRLTNQLEVRNSVLIVAGFSFADEHIRKLILRAADTNPTLKVIILCYNEQSERDIKENLLSECNTIPNDNVTTVTAMKPGTGHIQGNLDLNTVSTLLKMVSK
;
A
#
# COMPACT_ATOMS: atom_id res chain seq x y z
N MET A 1 24.33 33.79 -19.89
CA MET A 1 23.35 32.76 -19.54
C MET A 1 22.08 33.47 -19.11
N HIS A 2 21.04 33.39 -19.94
CA HIS A 2 19.74 34.05 -19.67
C HIS A 2 18.96 33.28 -18.62
N PRO A 3 18.25 33.93 -17.68
CA PRO A 3 17.37 33.27 -16.73
C PRO A 3 16.06 32.88 -17.43
N THR A 4 15.67 31.62 -17.29
CA THR A 4 14.37 31.09 -17.69
C THR A 4 13.30 31.51 -16.67
N GLU A 5 12.30 32.23 -17.13
CA GLU A 5 11.08 32.55 -16.34
C GLU A 5 10.24 31.27 -16.17
N VAL A 6 10.03 30.88 -14.91
CA VAL A 6 9.07 29.85 -14.54
C VAL A 6 7.82 30.55 -14.00
N THR A 7 6.73 30.51 -14.76
CA THR A 7 5.41 30.97 -14.32
C THR A 7 4.71 29.84 -13.58
N SER A 8 4.63 29.91 -12.25
CA SER A 8 3.78 29.04 -11.43
C SER A 8 2.54 29.81 -10.97
N TYR A 9 1.37 29.21 -11.20
CA TYR A 9 0.08 29.71 -10.70
C TYR A 9 -0.09 29.37 -9.22
N CYS A 10 -0.19 30.39 -8.36
CA CYS A 10 -0.60 30.22 -6.97
C CYS A 10 -2.12 30.37 -6.86
N TRP A 11 -2.78 29.40 -6.27
CA TRP A 11 -4.18 29.47 -5.84
C TRP A 11 -4.27 30.20 -4.48
N PRO A 12 -5.24 31.11 -4.25
CA PRO A 12 -5.33 31.86 -2.99
C PRO A 12 -6.05 31.05 -1.92
N HIS A 13 -5.38 30.76 -0.81
CA HIS A 13 -6.07 30.46 0.45
C HIS A 13 -6.68 31.74 1.04
N HIS A 14 -7.96 31.67 1.42
CA HIS A 14 -8.72 32.73 2.02
C HIS A 14 -8.08 33.25 3.31
N ALA A 15 -7.42 34.40 3.23
CA ALA A 15 -7.27 35.30 4.34
C ALA A 15 -8.13 36.54 4.02
N ARG A 16 -9.19 36.75 4.79
CA ARG A 16 -9.97 38.02 4.73
C ARG A 16 -9.05 39.15 5.17
N ILE A 17 -8.66 39.99 4.23
CA ILE A 17 -8.09 41.32 4.52
C ILE A 17 -9.11 42.33 4.01
N GLU A 18 -9.76 42.99 4.94
CA GLU A 18 -10.59 44.14 4.64
C GLU A 18 -9.68 45.28 4.19
N GLY A 19 -9.86 45.75 2.96
CA GLY A 19 -9.30 47.01 2.49
C GLY A 19 -8.10 47.00 1.56
N ALA A 20 -7.95 46.02 0.63
CA ALA A 20 -6.88 46.07 -0.37
C ALA A 20 -7.43 45.98 -1.80
N GLY A 21 -7.06 46.97 -2.60
CA GLY A 21 -7.32 47.00 -4.03
C GLY A 21 -6.59 45.89 -4.78
N SER A 22 -7.09 45.50 -5.94
CA SER A 22 -6.62 44.41 -6.76
C SER A 22 -5.12 44.51 -7.11
N CYS A 23 -4.34 43.53 -6.70
CA CYS A 23 -2.94 43.38 -7.09
C CYS A 23 -2.85 42.74 -8.50
N ARG A 24 -2.30 43.45 -9.48
CA ARG A 24 -2.28 43.02 -10.89
C ARG A 24 -1.00 42.34 -11.35
N ARG A 25 0.11 42.38 -10.60
CA ARG A 25 1.35 41.64 -10.97
C ARG A 25 2.27 41.43 -9.75
N THR A 26 2.73 40.23 -9.57
CA THR A 26 3.77 39.84 -8.58
C THR A 26 5.01 39.40 -9.36
N THR A 27 6.15 40.03 -9.14
CA THR A 27 7.44 39.56 -9.66
C THR A 27 8.24 38.92 -8.51
N CYS A 28 8.70 37.67 -8.71
CA CYS A 28 9.60 37.01 -7.78
C CYS A 28 11.01 36.97 -8.35
N SER A 29 12.01 37.35 -7.57
CA SER A 29 13.41 37.13 -7.90
C SER A 29 14.04 36.17 -6.89
N THR A 30 14.80 35.17 -7.37
CA THR A 30 15.57 34.24 -6.55
C THR A 30 17.02 34.67 -6.51
N ALA A 31 17.61 34.80 -5.33
CA ALA A 31 19.04 34.92 -5.15
C ALA A 31 19.56 33.63 -4.50
N THR A 32 20.54 33.00 -5.15
CA THR A 32 21.23 31.80 -4.62
C THR A 32 22.53 32.21 -3.96
N ASP A 33 22.60 32.06 -2.66
CA ASP A 33 23.88 31.87 -1.99
C ASP A 33 23.66 30.92 -0.79
N ASN A 34 24.44 29.86 -0.79
CA ASN A 34 24.58 28.83 0.25
C ASN A 34 23.40 28.56 1.21
N ARG A 35 22.51 27.65 0.81
CA ARG A 35 21.58 26.89 1.68
C ARG A 35 20.36 27.61 2.26
N GLN A 36 20.04 28.82 1.82
CA GLN A 36 18.75 29.43 2.17
C GLN A 36 18.16 30.15 0.97
N TYR A 37 16.95 29.80 0.57
CA TYR A 37 16.19 30.53 -0.43
C TYR A 37 15.39 31.61 0.28
N VAL A 38 15.63 32.88 -0.03
CA VAL A 38 14.84 34.00 0.46
C VAL A 38 13.92 34.47 -0.68
N LEU A 39 12.63 34.25 -0.52
CA LEU A 39 11.60 34.83 -1.42
C LEU A 39 11.22 36.20 -0.91
N THR A 40 11.59 37.25 -1.62
CA THR A 40 11.10 38.59 -1.37
C THR A 40 9.96 38.94 -2.33
N CYS A 41 8.75 39.10 -1.82
CA CYS A 41 7.63 39.63 -2.60
C CYS A 41 7.57 41.14 -2.51
N ARG A 42 7.61 41.84 -3.66
CA ARG A 42 7.34 43.30 -3.75
C ARG A 42 5.96 43.51 -4.35
N CYS A 43 5.08 44.11 -3.58
CA CYS A 43 3.82 44.61 -4.11
C CYS A 43 3.96 46.08 -4.47
N VAL A 44 3.61 46.45 -5.71
CA VAL A 44 3.56 47.85 -6.15
C VAL A 44 2.09 48.29 -6.07
N SER A 45 1.77 49.23 -5.17
CA SER A 45 0.46 49.89 -5.16
C SER A 45 0.47 51.10 -6.09
N ALA A 46 -0.61 51.28 -6.81
CA ALA A 46 -0.79 52.45 -7.69
C ALA A 46 -1.02 53.70 -6.85
N GLY A 47 0.04 54.34 -6.40
CA GLY A 47 -0.01 55.58 -5.59
C GLY A 47 1.23 55.77 -4.73
N GLY A 48 2.34 55.84 -5.32
CA GLY A 48 3.61 56.52 -5.02
C GLY A 48 4.11 56.73 -3.57
N PHE A 49 3.64 56.06 -2.54
CA PHE A 49 4.20 56.20 -1.18
C PHE A 49 4.63 54.82 -0.63
N TRP A 50 5.97 54.71 -0.40
CA TRP A 50 6.59 53.54 0.25
C TRP A 50 6.37 53.64 1.75
N ARG A 51 5.65 52.68 2.34
CA ARG A 51 5.79 52.36 3.75
C ARG A 51 6.50 51.02 3.86
N PRO A 52 7.55 50.89 4.69
CA PRO A 52 8.15 49.60 4.97
C PRO A 52 7.16 48.81 5.83
N PHE A 53 6.57 47.79 5.26
CA PHE A 53 5.86 46.80 6.05
C PHE A 53 6.90 45.99 6.83
N GLY A 54 6.65 45.84 8.11
CA GLY A 54 7.51 45.11 9.02
C GLY A 54 7.77 43.68 8.53
N HIS A 55 8.93 43.14 8.89
CA HIS A 55 9.30 41.78 8.63
C HIS A 55 8.23 40.81 9.11
N TYR A 56 7.42 40.32 8.18
CA TYR A 56 6.58 39.16 8.40
C TYR A 56 7.52 37.98 8.29
N GLN A 57 8.04 37.49 9.42
CA GLN A 57 8.57 36.14 9.53
C GLN A 57 7.37 35.18 9.50
N GLY A 58 6.74 35.04 8.33
CA GLY A 58 5.97 33.86 8.05
C GLY A 58 6.96 32.70 8.18
N ARG A 59 6.66 31.67 8.95
CA ARG A 59 7.36 30.39 8.90
C ARG A 59 7.31 29.97 7.43
N LEU A 60 8.39 30.20 6.70
CA LEU A 60 8.65 29.56 5.42
C LEU A 60 8.52 28.07 5.68
N GLY A 61 7.67 27.40 4.89
CA GLY A 61 7.38 26.00 5.04
C GLY A 61 8.67 25.21 5.27
N ALA A 62 8.70 24.49 6.38
CA ALA A 62 9.80 23.59 6.65
C ALA A 62 9.97 22.70 5.43
N LEU A 63 11.16 22.65 4.86
CA LEU A 63 11.56 21.63 3.90
C LEU A 63 11.11 20.30 4.46
N VAL A 64 10.51 19.44 3.63
CA VAL A 64 10.19 18.07 4.02
C VAL A 64 11.46 17.41 4.52
N THR A 65 11.59 17.33 5.82
CA THR A 65 12.70 16.61 6.42
C THR A 65 12.20 15.21 6.75
N ILE A 66 12.22 14.33 5.72
CA ILE A 66 12.13 12.91 6.03
C ILE A 66 13.46 12.57 6.68
N SER A 67 13.45 12.38 8.00
CA SER A 67 14.65 12.04 8.73
C SER A 67 15.08 10.62 8.35
N HIS A 68 16.39 10.44 8.15
CA HIS A 68 16.99 9.12 7.95
C HIS A 68 17.62 8.63 9.26
N ARG A 69 17.47 7.35 9.54
CA ARG A 69 18.11 6.67 10.68
C ARG A 69 18.65 5.30 10.26
N ASP A 70 19.75 4.93 10.88
CA ASP A 70 20.24 3.55 10.86
C ASP A 70 19.68 2.78 12.07
N THR A 71 19.72 1.46 12.02
CA THR A 71 19.30 0.58 13.12
C THR A 71 20.36 0.49 14.22
N ASP A 72 20.84 1.63 14.69
CA ASP A 72 21.81 1.73 15.81
C ASP A 72 21.14 1.56 17.18
N THR A 73 21.94 1.53 18.23
CA THR A 73 21.45 1.38 19.60
C THR A 73 20.56 2.54 20.04
N VAL A 74 20.85 3.75 19.56
CA VAL A 74 20.07 4.96 19.88
C VAL A 74 18.68 4.85 19.28
N PHE A 75 18.59 4.45 18.00
CA PHE A 75 17.30 4.22 17.34
C PHE A 75 16.50 3.11 18.03
N ILE A 76 17.14 1.99 18.41
CA ILE A 76 16.46 0.88 19.11
C ILE A 76 15.86 1.37 20.43
N ASP A 77 16.58 2.20 21.20
CA ASP A 77 16.08 2.75 22.47
C ASP A 77 14.96 3.78 22.24
N GLU A 78 15.05 4.62 21.21
CA GLU A 78 13.99 5.54 20.82
C GLU A 78 12.72 4.78 20.38
N LEU A 79 12.88 3.73 19.58
CA LEU A 79 11.78 2.87 19.13
C LEU A 79 11.12 2.14 20.31
N ARG A 80 11.92 1.64 21.28
CA ARG A 80 11.42 1.03 22.53
C ARG A 80 10.52 2.00 23.28
N LYS A 81 11.02 3.20 23.60
CA LYS A 81 10.25 4.25 24.29
C LYS A 81 8.98 4.63 23.52
N THR A 82 9.08 4.68 22.20
CA THR A 82 7.91 4.94 21.33
C THR A 82 6.88 3.83 21.46
N CYS A 83 7.28 2.55 21.34
CA CYS A 83 6.38 1.42 21.47
C CYS A 83 5.73 1.29 22.85
N GLU A 84 6.43 1.68 23.92
CA GLU A 84 5.90 1.67 25.29
C GLU A 84 4.80 2.71 25.50
N SER A 85 4.87 3.86 24.82
CA SER A 85 4.04 5.03 25.08
C SER A 85 2.97 5.31 24.00
N THR A 86 2.86 4.48 22.96
CA THR A 86 1.96 4.72 21.82
C THR A 86 1.05 3.55 21.49
N ASN A 87 -0.01 3.84 20.74
CA ASN A 87 -0.80 2.83 20.04
C ASN A 87 -0.01 2.31 18.84
N ILE A 88 0.23 1.00 18.78
CA ILE A 88 1.10 0.40 17.79
C ILE A 88 0.29 -0.08 16.59
N ASN A 89 0.65 0.43 15.42
CA ASN A 89 0.09 0.04 14.14
C ASN A 89 1.23 -0.37 13.19
N PHE A 90 1.01 -1.43 12.42
CA PHE A 90 1.89 -1.84 11.34
C PHE A 90 1.18 -1.67 10.01
N LEU A 91 1.92 -1.30 8.96
CA LEU A 91 1.49 -1.41 7.57
C LEU A 91 2.46 -2.32 6.83
N LEU A 92 1.93 -3.42 6.30
CA LEU A 92 2.70 -4.41 5.56
C LEU A 92 2.31 -4.36 4.08
N GLY A 93 3.32 -4.27 3.23
CA GLY A 93 3.17 -4.31 1.77
C GLY A 93 3.76 -5.57 1.15
N ALA A 94 3.64 -5.69 -0.17
CA ALA A 94 4.02 -6.89 -0.94
C ALA A 94 5.49 -7.31 -0.77
N GLY A 95 6.38 -6.38 -0.47
CA GLY A 95 7.79 -6.70 -0.19
C GLY A 95 7.99 -7.64 1.01
N CYS A 96 7.05 -7.69 1.97
CA CYS A 96 7.11 -8.62 3.09
C CYS A 96 6.85 -10.08 2.68
N SER A 97 6.14 -10.30 1.58
CA SER A 97 5.71 -11.64 1.13
C SER A 97 6.63 -12.24 0.06
N MET A 98 7.69 -11.49 -0.32
CA MET A 98 8.71 -11.99 -1.25
C MET A 98 9.55 -13.10 -0.60
N PRO A 99 10.06 -14.07 -1.35
CA PRO A 99 9.84 -14.29 -2.80
C PRO A 99 8.57 -15.10 -3.12
N GLU A 100 7.81 -15.53 -2.13
CA GLU A 100 6.68 -16.45 -2.31
C GLU A 100 5.54 -15.83 -3.13
N PHE A 101 5.30 -14.54 -2.92
CA PHE A 101 4.32 -13.76 -3.67
C PHE A 101 5.04 -12.64 -4.41
N GLY A 102 4.75 -12.50 -5.70
CA GLY A 102 5.33 -11.43 -6.52
C GLY A 102 4.74 -10.05 -6.19
N THR A 103 5.48 -9.02 -6.58
CA THR A 103 4.99 -7.65 -6.58
C THR A 103 4.24 -7.35 -7.88
N LEU A 104 3.43 -6.29 -7.89
CA LEU A 104 2.65 -5.89 -9.08
C LEU A 104 3.53 -5.46 -10.27
N GLY A 105 4.80 -5.10 -10.03
CA GLY A 105 5.71 -4.64 -11.08
C GLY A 105 5.10 -3.46 -11.85
N ASN A 106 5.06 -3.58 -13.19
CA ASN A 106 4.49 -2.58 -14.08
C ASN A 106 3.01 -2.84 -14.45
N ILE A 107 2.39 -3.90 -13.95
CA ILE A 107 1.00 -4.30 -14.28
C ILE A 107 0.02 -3.15 -14.05
N GLU A 108 0.15 -2.42 -12.94
CA GLU A 108 -0.69 -1.27 -12.61
C GLU A 108 -0.59 -0.15 -13.66
N THR A 109 0.62 0.10 -14.15
CA THR A 109 0.87 1.10 -15.19
C THR A 109 0.28 0.69 -16.54
N LEU A 110 0.48 -0.57 -16.93
CA LEU A 110 -0.06 -1.12 -18.17
C LEU A 110 -1.60 -1.13 -18.14
N TRP A 111 -2.17 -1.48 -17.00
CA TRP A 111 -3.63 -1.47 -16.83
C TRP A 111 -4.21 -0.06 -16.89
N ALA A 112 -3.52 0.91 -16.29
CA ALA A 112 -3.93 2.31 -16.38
C ALA A 112 -3.93 2.82 -17.82
N GLN A 113 -2.94 2.42 -18.63
CA GLN A 113 -2.88 2.75 -20.06
C GLN A 113 -4.05 2.14 -20.84
N LEU A 114 -4.42 0.88 -20.57
CA LEU A 114 -5.56 0.22 -21.21
C LEU A 114 -6.88 0.99 -21.01
N LYS A 115 -7.06 1.62 -19.85
CA LYS A 115 -8.30 2.31 -19.51
C LYS A 115 -8.36 3.77 -19.97
N THR A 116 -7.33 4.31 -20.62
CA THR A 116 -7.36 5.68 -21.17
C THR A 116 -8.25 5.77 -22.41
N SER A 117 -8.94 6.90 -22.56
CA SER A 117 -9.79 7.16 -23.75
C SER A 117 -8.97 7.12 -25.04
N GLU A 118 -7.74 7.68 -25.02
CA GLU A 118 -6.83 7.69 -26.17
C GLU A 118 -6.48 6.26 -26.64
N THR A 119 -6.18 5.35 -25.70
CA THR A 119 -5.88 3.96 -26.03
C THR A 119 -7.09 3.24 -26.63
N LYS A 120 -8.26 3.44 -26.04
CA LYS A 120 -9.51 2.83 -26.54
C LYS A 120 -9.85 3.31 -27.94
N GLU A 121 -9.75 4.62 -28.19
CA GLU A 121 -9.97 5.21 -29.52
C GLU A 121 -8.94 4.68 -30.52
N ARG A 122 -7.68 4.54 -30.13
CA ARG A 122 -6.64 3.97 -31.00
C ARG A 122 -6.98 2.53 -31.39
N ILE A 123 -7.26 1.66 -30.42
CA ILE A 123 -7.64 0.26 -30.68
C ILE A 123 -8.88 0.18 -31.55
N ALA A 124 -9.90 1.02 -31.30
CA ALA A 124 -11.12 1.06 -32.09
C ALA A 124 -10.86 1.47 -33.54
N ASN A 125 -10.03 2.49 -33.77
CA ASN A 125 -9.71 2.99 -35.11
C ASN A 125 -8.82 2.01 -35.91
N GLU A 126 -7.89 1.32 -35.24
CA GLU A 126 -6.95 0.40 -35.89
C GLU A 126 -7.59 -0.95 -36.19
N HIS A 127 -8.57 -1.42 -35.38
CA HIS A 127 -9.04 -2.80 -35.41
C HIS A 127 -10.56 -2.95 -35.60
N GLY A 128 -11.35 -1.88 -35.66
CA GLY A 128 -12.77 -1.90 -36.00
C GLY A 128 -13.57 -2.90 -35.16
N ASP A 129 -14.25 -3.85 -35.82
CA ASP A 129 -15.11 -4.85 -35.17
C ASP A 129 -14.36 -5.78 -34.19
N HIS A 130 -13.04 -5.93 -34.32
CA HIS A 130 -12.21 -6.74 -33.43
C HIS A 130 -11.68 -5.98 -32.20
N ALA A 131 -11.91 -4.69 -32.11
CA ALA A 131 -11.38 -3.83 -31.04
C ALA A 131 -11.74 -4.34 -29.63
N ASN A 132 -13.00 -4.70 -29.41
CA ASN A 132 -13.46 -5.21 -28.12
C ASN A 132 -12.80 -6.54 -27.75
N LEU A 133 -12.57 -7.43 -28.70
CA LEU A 133 -11.87 -8.68 -28.44
C LEU A 133 -10.43 -8.44 -28.06
N ILE A 134 -9.73 -7.54 -28.76
CA ILE A 134 -8.34 -7.18 -28.47
C ILE A 134 -8.22 -6.54 -27.06
N GLU A 135 -9.09 -5.59 -26.71
CA GLU A 135 -9.16 -5.01 -25.37
C GLU A 135 -9.34 -6.09 -24.30
N ASN A 136 -10.28 -7.01 -24.49
CA ASN A 136 -10.58 -8.08 -23.55
C ASN A 136 -9.41 -9.09 -23.42
N ILE A 137 -8.71 -9.40 -24.52
CA ILE A 137 -7.50 -10.25 -24.47
C ILE A 137 -6.40 -9.58 -23.65
N ILE A 138 -6.15 -8.28 -23.86
CA ILE A 138 -5.15 -7.53 -23.09
C ILE A 138 -5.55 -7.49 -21.61
N GLU A 139 -6.82 -7.19 -21.31
CA GLU A 139 -7.30 -7.18 -19.93
C GLU A 139 -7.19 -8.57 -19.26
N ALA A 140 -7.56 -9.63 -19.97
CA ALA A 140 -7.43 -11.00 -19.47
C ALA A 140 -5.96 -11.38 -19.22
N SER A 141 -5.04 -10.95 -20.08
CA SER A 141 -3.61 -11.18 -19.92
C SER A 141 -3.03 -10.50 -18.70
N LEU A 142 -3.34 -9.20 -18.48
CA LEU A 142 -2.90 -8.47 -17.30
C LEU A 142 -3.47 -9.07 -16.02
N LYS A 143 -4.74 -9.50 -16.03
CA LYS A 143 -5.38 -10.18 -14.90
C LYS A 143 -4.77 -11.55 -14.62
N ALA A 144 -4.45 -12.32 -15.66
CA ALA A 144 -3.80 -13.61 -15.51
C ALA A 144 -2.39 -13.47 -14.92
N SER A 145 -1.59 -12.52 -15.40
CA SER A 145 -0.26 -12.24 -14.85
C SER A 145 -0.30 -11.83 -13.38
N PHE A 146 -1.25 -10.96 -13.03
CA PHE A 146 -1.50 -10.61 -11.63
C PHE A 146 -1.93 -11.83 -10.80
N PHE A 147 -2.84 -12.64 -11.32
CA PHE A 147 -3.34 -13.84 -10.67
C PHE A 147 -2.24 -14.84 -10.38
N GLU A 148 -1.37 -15.13 -11.34
CA GLU A 148 -0.22 -16.03 -11.18
C GLU A 148 0.73 -15.60 -10.07
N THR A 149 0.98 -14.30 -9.99
CA THR A 149 2.01 -13.78 -9.08
C THR A 149 1.48 -13.47 -7.68
N ALA A 150 0.24 -13.01 -7.55
CA ALA A 150 -0.28 -12.48 -6.30
C ALA A 150 -1.41 -13.32 -5.68
N ILE A 151 -2.15 -14.10 -6.49
CA ILE A 151 -3.35 -14.82 -6.03
C ILE A 151 -3.15 -16.32 -6.00
N LEU A 152 -2.68 -16.92 -7.08
CA LEU A 152 -2.51 -18.37 -7.21
C LEU A 152 -1.64 -19.01 -6.12
N PRO A 153 -0.52 -18.40 -5.69
CA PRO A 153 0.35 -19.00 -4.66
C PRO A 153 -0.36 -19.23 -3.31
N ASN A 154 -1.49 -18.54 -3.03
CA ASN A 154 -2.23 -18.71 -1.78
C ASN A 154 -2.74 -20.15 -1.58
N ARG A 155 -3.17 -20.82 -2.66
CA ARG A 155 -3.64 -22.21 -2.61
C ARG A 155 -2.57 -23.16 -2.05
N ASP A 156 -1.34 -23.00 -2.48
CA ASP A 156 -0.25 -23.88 -2.11
C ASP A 156 0.44 -23.44 -0.80
N TYR A 157 0.30 -22.18 -0.44
CA TYR A 157 0.86 -21.62 0.79
C TYR A 157 0.32 -22.31 2.05
N ILE A 158 -0.96 -22.68 2.10
CA ILE A 158 -1.53 -23.43 3.23
C ILE A 158 -0.98 -24.85 3.28
N LYS A 159 -0.87 -25.53 2.13
CA LYS A 159 -0.51 -26.95 2.03
C LYS A 159 0.95 -27.24 2.37
N THR A 160 1.83 -26.26 2.20
CA THR A 160 3.28 -26.44 2.39
C THR A 160 3.68 -26.03 3.81
N ASN A 161 4.26 -26.97 4.57
CA ASN A 161 4.62 -26.74 5.97
C ASN A 161 5.96 -26.01 6.17
N THR A 162 6.81 -25.91 5.16
CA THR A 162 8.20 -25.41 5.27
C THR A 162 8.49 -24.34 4.23
N LYS A 163 7.84 -23.18 4.36
CA LYS A 163 8.20 -22.00 3.55
C LYS A 163 8.83 -20.96 4.45
N GLU A 164 9.99 -20.46 4.07
CA GLU A 164 10.72 -19.42 4.79
C GLU A 164 9.85 -18.20 5.07
N THR A 165 9.06 -17.77 4.09
CA THR A 165 8.11 -16.67 4.24
C THR A 165 7.10 -16.93 5.38
N LYS A 166 6.63 -18.17 5.54
CA LYS A 166 5.69 -18.55 6.59
C LYS A 166 6.29 -18.43 7.99
N GLU A 167 7.51 -18.91 8.14
CA GLU A 167 8.26 -18.81 9.41
C GLU A 167 8.59 -17.34 9.74
N ASN A 168 9.00 -16.56 8.74
CA ASN A 168 9.31 -15.13 8.92
C ASN A 168 8.09 -14.34 9.39
N TYR A 169 6.91 -14.60 8.82
CA TYR A 169 5.66 -13.96 9.27
C TYR A 169 5.26 -14.38 10.69
N GLU A 170 5.41 -15.67 11.05
CA GLU A 170 5.14 -16.13 12.42
C GLU A 170 6.10 -15.48 13.43
N LEU A 171 7.40 -15.43 13.12
CA LEU A 171 8.40 -14.77 13.96
C LEU A 171 8.10 -13.27 14.13
N PHE A 172 7.67 -12.61 13.04
CA PHE A 172 7.25 -11.21 13.07
C PHE A 172 6.03 -11.00 13.98
N CYS A 173 4.97 -11.79 13.82
CA CYS A 173 3.78 -11.72 14.66
C CYS A 173 4.12 -11.89 16.14
N ARG A 174 4.92 -12.91 16.49
CA ARG A 174 5.36 -13.14 17.85
C ARG A 174 6.22 -11.99 18.42
N ALA A 175 7.08 -11.39 17.61
CA ALA A 175 7.89 -10.25 18.02
C ALA A 175 7.04 -8.99 18.22
N ALA A 176 6.12 -8.69 17.32
CA ALA A 176 5.20 -7.57 17.42
C ALA A 176 4.32 -7.65 18.67
N MET A 177 3.78 -8.83 18.97
CA MET A 177 2.95 -9.03 20.18
C MET A 177 3.71 -8.85 21.48
N LYS A 178 5.02 -9.13 21.52
CA LYS A 178 5.85 -8.88 22.72
C LYS A 178 5.94 -7.40 23.08
N LEU A 179 5.80 -6.49 22.10
CA LEU A 179 5.82 -5.04 22.36
C LEU A 179 4.68 -4.58 23.28
N VAL A 180 3.55 -5.30 23.27
CA VAL A 180 2.37 -4.93 24.05
C VAL A 180 2.06 -5.89 25.21
N ALA A 181 2.61 -7.11 25.18
CA ALA A 181 2.28 -8.16 26.15
C ALA A 181 2.59 -7.78 27.60
N LYS A 182 3.69 -7.04 27.81
CA LYS A 182 4.15 -6.61 29.14
C LYS A 182 3.57 -5.26 29.59
N ARG A 183 2.69 -4.63 28.79
CA ARG A 183 2.10 -3.35 29.20
C ARG A 183 1.30 -3.52 30.48
N GLU A 184 1.63 -2.72 31.48
CA GLU A 184 0.93 -2.69 32.77
C GLU A 184 -0.07 -1.52 32.85
N ALA A 185 0.17 -0.47 32.04
CA ALA A 185 -0.68 0.71 32.03
C ALA A 185 -2.05 0.40 31.39
N SER A 186 -3.12 0.68 32.14
CA SER A 186 -4.51 0.55 31.68
C SER A 186 -4.89 1.57 30.60
N THR A 187 -4.06 2.59 30.38
CA THR A 187 -4.30 3.69 29.42
C THR A 187 -4.05 3.31 27.96
N LEU A 188 -3.19 2.31 27.71
CA LEU A 188 -2.87 1.82 26.38
C LEU A 188 -3.33 0.36 26.24
N PRO A 189 -4.01 0.01 25.15
CA PRO A 189 -4.48 -1.36 24.93
C PRO A 189 -3.31 -2.33 24.76
N LYS A 190 -3.47 -3.57 25.20
CA LYS A 190 -2.56 -4.67 24.85
C LYS A 190 -2.90 -5.20 23.45
N GLN A 191 -3.02 -4.30 22.49
CA GLN A 191 -3.47 -4.63 21.14
C GLN A 191 -2.54 -3.99 20.11
N VAL A 192 -2.25 -4.76 19.05
CA VAL A 192 -1.51 -4.30 17.86
C VAL A 192 -2.44 -4.35 16.68
N THR A 193 -2.44 -3.32 15.82
CA THR A 193 -3.20 -3.33 14.58
C THR A 193 -2.25 -3.54 13.40
N PHE A 194 -2.52 -4.57 12.61
CA PHE A 194 -1.84 -4.85 11.36
C PHE A 194 -2.74 -4.45 10.19
N PHE A 195 -2.30 -3.45 9.44
CA PHE A 195 -2.85 -3.09 8.15
C PHE A 195 -2.06 -3.81 7.07
N VAL A 196 -2.74 -4.52 6.18
CA VAL A 196 -2.11 -5.29 5.11
C VAL A 196 -2.69 -4.83 3.79
N SER A 197 -1.83 -4.34 2.89
CA SER A 197 -2.20 -3.97 1.53
C SER A 197 -2.12 -5.14 0.54
N ASN A 198 -1.55 -6.28 0.97
CA ASN A 198 -1.38 -7.48 0.17
C ASN A 198 -2.68 -8.27 0.07
N TYR A 199 -2.81 -9.01 -1.02
CA TYR A 199 -3.93 -9.92 -1.26
C TYR A 199 -3.72 -11.31 -0.67
N ASP A 200 -2.49 -11.60 -0.18
CA ASP A 200 -2.11 -12.90 0.37
C ASP A 200 -2.70 -13.17 1.76
N ILE A 201 -2.62 -14.44 2.17
CA ILE A 201 -3.08 -14.94 3.46
C ILE A 201 -1.95 -15.08 4.49
N CYS A 202 -0.76 -14.54 4.22
CA CYS A 202 0.42 -14.77 5.05
C CYS A 202 0.20 -14.35 6.51
N MET A 203 -0.39 -13.17 6.74
CA MET A 203 -0.68 -12.69 8.09
C MET A 203 -1.75 -13.52 8.78
N ASP A 204 -2.80 -13.95 8.05
CA ASP A 204 -3.87 -14.79 8.60
C ASP A 204 -3.30 -16.09 9.14
N VAL A 205 -2.51 -16.79 8.31
CA VAL A 205 -1.86 -18.04 8.66
C VAL A 205 -0.86 -17.86 9.80
N ALA A 206 -0.06 -16.79 9.79
CA ALA A 206 0.95 -16.54 10.81
C ALA A 206 0.36 -16.24 12.19
N LEU A 207 -0.72 -15.47 12.25
CA LEU A 207 -1.43 -15.17 13.50
C LEU A 207 -2.07 -16.42 14.09
N ASP A 208 -2.65 -17.28 13.23
CA ASP A 208 -3.22 -18.56 13.63
C ASP A 208 -2.13 -19.54 14.15
N MET A 209 -1.02 -19.72 13.40
CA MET A 209 0.12 -20.53 13.83
C MET A 209 0.72 -20.05 15.15
N ALA A 210 0.83 -18.74 15.33
CA ALA A 210 1.31 -18.13 16.57
C ALA A 210 0.28 -18.22 17.72
N ARG A 211 -0.96 -18.66 17.46
CA ARG A 211 -2.09 -18.71 18.39
C ARG A 211 -2.37 -17.37 19.07
N ILE A 212 -2.29 -16.29 18.29
CA ILE A 212 -2.56 -14.94 18.75
C ILE A 212 -4.06 -14.68 18.65
N PRO A 213 -4.73 -14.27 19.74
CA PRO A 213 -6.13 -13.82 19.67
C PRO A 213 -6.24 -12.67 18.66
N THR A 214 -7.04 -12.86 17.62
CA THR A 214 -7.09 -11.93 16.49
C THR A 214 -8.53 -11.53 16.19
N ASN A 215 -8.75 -10.22 16.07
CA ASN A 215 -9.92 -9.64 15.44
C ASN A 215 -9.61 -9.46 13.96
N SER A 216 -10.17 -10.26 13.11
CA SER A 216 -9.90 -10.26 11.67
C SER A 216 -11.00 -9.58 10.85
N GLY A 217 -12.01 -9.03 11.51
CA GLY A 217 -13.18 -8.47 10.85
C GLY A 217 -14.18 -9.52 10.39
N TYR A 218 -14.10 -10.74 10.94
CA TYR A 218 -15.05 -11.83 10.68
C TYR A 218 -15.72 -12.30 11.95
N VAL A 219 -17.00 -12.63 11.84
CA VAL A 219 -17.79 -13.22 12.91
C VAL A 219 -18.44 -14.50 12.40
N GLY A 220 -18.39 -15.54 13.20
CA GLY A 220 -18.87 -16.88 12.88
C GLY A 220 -17.75 -17.91 12.94
N ARG A 221 -18.11 -19.15 13.21
CA ARG A 221 -17.15 -20.25 13.38
C ARG A 221 -17.11 -21.16 12.16
N PHE A 222 -18.27 -21.47 11.59
CA PHE A 222 -18.40 -22.35 10.43
C PHE A 222 -18.59 -21.58 9.12
N ASN A 223 -19.24 -20.42 9.20
CA ASN A 223 -19.45 -19.52 8.07
C ASN A 223 -19.01 -18.12 8.53
N PRO A 224 -17.71 -17.83 8.54
CA PRO A 224 -17.21 -16.53 8.98
C PRO A 224 -17.56 -15.47 7.93
N LEU A 225 -18.46 -14.56 8.31
CA LEU A 225 -18.86 -13.41 7.50
C LEU A 225 -18.19 -12.15 7.99
N VAL A 226 -17.93 -11.23 7.07
CA VAL A 226 -17.37 -9.93 7.41
C VAL A 226 -18.33 -9.18 8.33
N ASP A 227 -17.80 -8.80 9.50
CA ASP A 227 -18.45 -7.94 10.47
C ASP A 227 -17.39 -7.04 11.11
N LEU A 228 -17.39 -5.79 10.70
CA LEU A 228 -16.39 -4.82 11.11
C LEU A 228 -16.51 -4.43 12.60
N SER A 229 -17.57 -4.82 13.29
CA SER A 229 -17.71 -4.65 14.75
C SER A 229 -16.72 -5.51 15.54
N ASP A 230 -16.17 -6.57 14.93
CA ASP A 230 -15.13 -7.42 15.50
C ASP A 230 -13.90 -6.63 15.95
N PHE A 231 -13.50 -5.62 15.20
CA PHE A 231 -12.35 -4.79 15.54
C PHE A 231 -12.47 -3.95 16.81
N GLY A 232 -13.66 -3.81 17.38
CA GLY A 232 -13.88 -3.14 18.67
C GLY A 232 -13.62 -4.02 19.87
N ARG A 233 -13.39 -5.32 19.69
CA ARG A 233 -13.29 -6.31 20.76
C ARG A 233 -11.91 -6.29 21.42
N ARG A 234 -11.92 -6.50 22.74
CA ARG A 234 -10.72 -6.75 23.54
C ARG A 234 -10.85 -8.11 24.23
N VAL A 235 -9.74 -8.85 24.27
CA VAL A 235 -9.71 -10.16 24.91
C VAL A 235 -9.25 -9.98 26.35
N THR A 236 -10.07 -10.42 27.30
CA THR A 236 -9.75 -10.37 28.73
C THR A 236 -9.85 -11.76 29.33
N THR A 237 -9.00 -12.04 30.32
CA THR A 237 -9.12 -13.21 31.20
C THR A 237 -9.54 -12.77 32.58
N SER A 238 -10.38 -13.58 33.26
CA SER A 238 -10.81 -13.35 34.61
C SER A 238 -10.30 -14.47 35.51
N THR A 239 -9.77 -14.15 36.68
CA THR A 239 -9.43 -15.16 37.68
C THR A 239 -10.72 -15.61 38.40
N LEU A 240 -10.92 -16.92 38.46
CA LEU A 240 -12.12 -17.49 39.08
C LEU A 240 -12.30 -17.15 40.57
N THR A 241 -11.16 -16.93 41.27
CA THR A 241 -11.14 -16.81 42.73
C THR A 241 -11.19 -15.37 43.23
N LEU A 242 -10.68 -14.39 42.48
CA LEU A 242 -10.53 -13.01 42.97
C LEU A 242 -11.21 -11.96 42.08
N GLY A 243 -11.87 -12.37 41.00
CA GLY A 243 -12.58 -11.46 40.10
C GLY A 243 -11.68 -10.47 39.33
N TYR A 244 -10.35 -10.61 39.40
CA TYR A 244 -9.44 -9.74 38.65
C TYR A 244 -9.52 -10.05 37.15
N GLN A 245 -9.63 -8.97 36.37
CA GLN A 245 -9.59 -9.04 34.93
C GLN A 245 -8.25 -8.52 34.42
N SER A 246 -7.63 -9.23 33.48
CA SER A 246 -6.43 -8.82 32.78
C SER A 246 -6.65 -8.90 31.28
N GLU A 247 -6.25 -7.84 30.57
CA GLU A 247 -6.28 -7.84 29.11
C GLU A 247 -5.17 -8.76 28.57
N ILE A 248 -5.56 -9.64 27.64
CA ILE A 248 -4.64 -10.51 26.89
C ILE A 248 -4.18 -9.79 25.66
N ALA A 249 -2.89 -9.87 25.33
CA ALA A 249 -2.35 -9.31 24.09
C ALA A 249 -3.06 -9.90 22.88
N SER A 250 -3.61 -9.04 22.04
CA SER A 250 -4.41 -9.41 20.86
C SER A 250 -4.03 -8.58 19.63
N ALA A 251 -4.40 -9.07 18.46
CA ALA A 251 -4.17 -8.41 17.19
C ALA A 251 -5.47 -7.96 16.54
N ASN A 252 -5.44 -6.84 15.81
CA ASN A 252 -6.41 -6.54 14.76
C ASN A 252 -5.74 -6.76 13.41
N LEU A 253 -6.37 -7.51 12.51
CA LEU A 253 -5.90 -7.73 11.15
C LEU A 253 -6.84 -7.09 10.14
N VAL A 254 -6.38 -6.03 9.48
CA VAL A 254 -7.16 -5.19 8.56
C VAL A 254 -6.61 -5.37 7.14
N LYS A 255 -7.37 -6.00 6.25
CA LYS A 255 -7.02 -6.26 4.85
C LYS A 255 -7.53 -5.11 3.96
N ILE A 256 -6.71 -4.10 3.71
CA ILE A 256 -7.12 -2.86 3.05
C ILE A 256 -7.64 -3.08 1.63
N HIS A 257 -7.01 -3.98 0.88
CA HIS A 257 -7.34 -4.27 -0.51
C HIS A 257 -8.07 -5.60 -0.72
N GLY A 258 -8.61 -6.18 0.36
CA GLY A 258 -9.22 -7.50 0.30
C GLY A 258 -8.20 -8.63 0.40
N CYS A 259 -8.65 -9.85 0.13
CA CYS A 259 -7.82 -11.03 0.29
C CYS A 259 -8.22 -12.13 -0.69
N ALA A 260 -7.27 -12.95 -1.09
CA ALA A 260 -7.49 -14.12 -1.95
C ALA A 260 -8.46 -15.15 -1.35
N SER A 261 -8.61 -15.15 -0.02
CA SER A 261 -9.56 -16.00 0.72
C SER A 261 -10.99 -15.44 0.80
N TRP A 262 -11.24 -14.25 0.24
CA TRP A 262 -12.54 -13.60 0.29
C TRP A 262 -13.42 -14.02 -0.86
N ARG A 263 -14.68 -14.35 -0.59
CA ARG A 263 -15.68 -14.62 -1.61
C ARG A 263 -17.03 -13.98 -1.28
N LYS A 264 -17.78 -13.60 -2.30
CA LYS A 264 -19.13 -13.05 -2.15
C LYS A 264 -20.10 -14.16 -1.81
N LYS A 265 -20.91 -13.98 -0.77
CA LYS A 265 -21.96 -14.92 -0.36
C LYS A 265 -23.15 -14.19 0.25
N GLY A 266 -24.32 -14.40 -0.32
CA GLY A 266 -25.59 -13.91 0.26
C GLY A 266 -25.64 -12.40 0.53
N GLY A 267 -24.97 -11.58 -0.28
CA GLY A 267 -24.90 -10.13 -0.12
C GLY A 267 -23.79 -9.62 0.82
N GLY A 268 -23.01 -10.52 1.43
CA GLY A 268 -21.82 -10.19 2.24
C GLY A 268 -20.55 -10.82 1.70
N ILE A 269 -19.46 -10.63 2.41
CA ILE A 269 -18.15 -11.28 2.15
C ILE A 269 -17.92 -12.36 3.20
N GLU A 270 -17.63 -13.58 2.72
CA GLU A 270 -17.26 -14.73 3.54
C GLU A 270 -15.75 -14.98 3.42
N PHE A 271 -15.12 -15.36 4.51
CA PHE A 271 -13.79 -15.94 4.50
C PHE A 271 -13.87 -17.43 4.12
N SER A 272 -13.06 -17.85 3.16
CA SER A 272 -12.96 -19.26 2.74
C SER A 272 -11.51 -19.68 2.57
N ASN A 273 -11.17 -20.84 3.07
CA ASN A 273 -9.87 -21.50 2.89
C ASN A 273 -9.92 -22.64 1.85
N GLU A 274 -11.03 -22.79 1.13
CA GLU A 274 -11.21 -23.86 0.13
C GLU A 274 -10.56 -23.53 -1.22
N PHE A 275 -10.38 -22.24 -1.55
CA PHE A 275 -9.76 -21.75 -2.79
C PHE A 275 -10.39 -22.26 -4.11
N ASP A 276 -11.63 -22.74 -4.06
CA ASP A 276 -12.39 -23.23 -5.20
C ASP A 276 -12.48 -22.20 -6.35
N LEU A 277 -12.59 -20.91 -6.01
CA LEU A 277 -12.57 -19.82 -6.99
C LEU A 277 -11.20 -19.68 -7.68
N ILE A 278 -10.11 -19.84 -6.94
CA ILE A 278 -8.76 -19.81 -7.51
C ILE A 278 -8.58 -20.95 -8.49
N GLU A 279 -9.03 -22.16 -8.13
CA GLU A 279 -9.00 -23.32 -9.02
C GLU A 279 -9.93 -23.16 -10.23
N GLU A 280 -11.08 -22.48 -10.09
CA GLU A 280 -11.96 -22.13 -11.21
C GLU A 280 -11.26 -21.20 -12.21
N ILE A 281 -10.61 -20.15 -11.72
CA ILE A 281 -9.88 -19.18 -12.55
C ILE A 281 -8.74 -19.87 -13.28
N GLU A 282 -7.91 -20.65 -12.56
CA GLU A 282 -6.81 -21.42 -13.15
C GLU A 282 -7.29 -22.31 -14.29
N ARG A 283 -8.34 -23.11 -14.07
CA ARG A 283 -8.94 -23.94 -15.14
C ARG A 283 -9.43 -23.13 -16.33
N ASN A 284 -10.00 -21.94 -16.13
CA ASN A 284 -10.44 -21.10 -17.24
C ASN A 284 -9.25 -20.55 -18.02
N ILE A 285 -8.13 -20.21 -17.37
CA ILE A 285 -6.88 -19.82 -18.03
C ILE A 285 -6.33 -20.99 -18.84
N ASP A 286 -6.21 -22.19 -18.25
CA ASP A 286 -5.70 -23.39 -18.91
C ASP A 286 -6.53 -23.74 -20.14
N ASN A 287 -7.86 -23.72 -20.03
CA ASN A 287 -8.76 -24.00 -21.14
C ASN A 287 -8.56 -22.98 -22.28
N LEU A 288 -8.42 -21.70 -21.96
CA LEU A 288 -8.22 -20.65 -22.95
C LEU A 288 -6.88 -20.83 -23.67
N CYS A 289 -5.81 -21.15 -22.92
CA CYS A 289 -4.48 -21.42 -23.49
C CYS A 289 -4.46 -22.68 -24.36
N GLN A 290 -5.13 -23.76 -23.95
CA GLN A 290 -5.23 -24.99 -24.75
C GLN A 290 -5.99 -24.76 -26.05
N THR A 291 -7.08 -24.01 -26.02
CA THR A 291 -7.86 -23.65 -27.22
C THR A 291 -7.00 -22.83 -28.20
N ALA A 292 -6.27 -21.84 -27.69
CA ALA A 292 -5.37 -21.03 -28.49
C ALA A 292 -4.21 -21.82 -29.10
N GLN A 293 -3.68 -22.85 -28.42
CA GLN A 293 -2.64 -23.73 -28.93
C GLN A 293 -3.14 -24.68 -30.01
N GLN A 294 -4.35 -25.24 -29.84
CA GLN A 294 -4.95 -26.16 -30.81
C GLN A 294 -5.29 -25.47 -32.14
N ALA A 295 -5.57 -24.18 -32.12
CA ALA A 295 -5.84 -23.39 -33.32
C ALA A 295 -4.62 -23.29 -34.27
N ASN A 296 -3.38 -23.52 -33.77
CA ASN A 296 -2.18 -23.49 -34.63
C ASN A 296 -0.99 -24.33 -34.03
N PRO A 297 -0.96 -25.65 -34.21
CA PRO A 297 -0.01 -26.52 -33.50
C PRO A 297 1.45 -26.46 -33.99
N THR A 298 1.78 -25.73 -35.08
CA THR A 298 3.05 -25.94 -35.77
C THR A 298 3.99 -24.75 -35.86
N GLN A 299 3.65 -23.55 -35.41
CA GLN A 299 4.46 -22.36 -35.77
C GLN A 299 4.82 -21.35 -34.66
N ASP A 300 4.44 -21.53 -33.40
CA ASP A 300 4.74 -20.48 -32.43
C ASP A 300 5.40 -21.00 -31.12
N PRO A 301 6.74 -20.89 -31.00
CA PRO A 301 7.44 -21.24 -29.74
C PRO A 301 7.17 -20.23 -28.60
N GLY A 302 6.50 -19.11 -28.86
CA GLY A 302 6.21 -18.07 -27.84
C GLY A 302 5.11 -18.44 -26.84
N LEU A 303 4.35 -19.52 -27.09
CA LEU A 303 3.31 -20.02 -26.17
C LEU A 303 3.84 -21.05 -25.14
N GLN A 304 5.14 -21.28 -25.13
CA GLN A 304 5.76 -22.22 -24.19
C GLN A 304 6.20 -21.48 -22.92
N GLY A 305 5.45 -21.60 -21.83
CA GLY A 305 5.97 -21.35 -20.50
C GLY A 305 5.25 -20.35 -19.60
N GLY A 306 4.08 -19.86 -19.94
CA GLY A 306 3.27 -19.05 -19.04
C GLY A 306 1.80 -19.45 -19.10
N LEU A 307 1.06 -19.20 -18.03
CA LEU A 307 -0.39 -19.41 -17.98
C LEU A 307 -1.14 -18.56 -19.01
N PHE A 308 -0.55 -17.49 -19.53
CA PHE A 308 -1.14 -16.69 -20.61
C PHE A 308 -0.08 -16.21 -21.61
N PRO A 309 -0.36 -16.22 -22.93
CA PRO A 309 0.64 -16.02 -23.98
C PRO A 309 1.15 -14.60 -24.15
N LEU A 310 0.50 -13.58 -23.54
CA LEU A 310 0.94 -12.20 -23.67
C LEU A 310 1.78 -11.82 -22.48
N ASN A 311 3.08 -11.68 -22.70
CA ASN A 311 4.01 -11.20 -21.68
C ASN A 311 4.88 -10.09 -22.27
N SER A 312 4.62 -8.86 -21.88
CA SER A 312 5.41 -7.72 -22.29
C SER A 312 5.52 -6.66 -21.22
N ASN A 313 6.64 -5.97 -21.21
CA ASN A 313 6.89 -4.83 -20.34
C ASN A 313 6.38 -3.52 -20.93
N THR A 314 5.95 -3.51 -22.19
CA THR A 314 5.45 -2.31 -22.87
C THR A 314 4.01 -2.53 -23.36
N PHE A 315 3.21 -1.47 -23.28
CA PHE A 315 1.81 -1.53 -23.69
C PHE A 315 1.65 -1.72 -25.21
N ASN A 316 2.55 -1.15 -26.01
CA ASN A 316 2.50 -1.30 -27.48
C ASN A 316 2.76 -2.74 -27.92
N GLU A 317 3.71 -3.43 -27.31
CA GLU A 317 3.94 -4.85 -27.56
C GLU A 317 2.76 -5.71 -27.14
N LEU A 318 2.05 -5.37 -26.06
CA LEU A 318 0.81 -6.07 -25.67
C LEU A 318 -0.28 -5.93 -26.73
N ILE A 319 -0.46 -4.74 -27.30
CA ILE A 319 -1.42 -4.53 -28.40
C ILE A 319 -1.02 -5.35 -29.63
N GLU A 320 0.26 -5.30 -30.01
CA GLU A 320 0.77 -6.04 -31.18
C GLU A 320 0.57 -7.56 -30.99
N GLN A 321 0.91 -8.11 -29.84
CA GLN A 321 0.71 -9.52 -29.50
C GLN A 321 -0.78 -9.87 -29.49
N ALA A 322 -1.62 -9.05 -28.84
CA ALA A 322 -3.08 -9.29 -28.82
C ALA A 322 -3.68 -9.29 -30.22
N THR A 323 -3.26 -8.34 -31.07
CA THR A 323 -3.70 -8.26 -32.47
C THR A 323 -3.28 -9.49 -33.28
N THR A 324 -1.99 -9.86 -33.17
CA THR A 324 -1.43 -11.00 -33.90
C THR A 324 -2.14 -12.31 -33.54
N HIS A 325 -2.50 -12.46 -32.28
CA HIS A 325 -3.09 -13.70 -31.77
C HIS A 325 -4.62 -13.66 -31.61
N ALA A 326 -5.29 -12.53 -31.88
CA ALA A 326 -6.75 -12.39 -31.70
C ALA A 326 -7.56 -13.52 -32.36
N HIS A 327 -7.15 -13.98 -33.54
CA HIS A 327 -7.82 -15.06 -34.27
C HIS A 327 -7.77 -16.44 -33.59
N LYS A 328 -6.94 -16.61 -32.56
CA LYS A 328 -6.78 -17.85 -31.76
C LYS A 328 -7.75 -17.89 -30.57
N PHE A 329 -8.36 -16.77 -30.23
CA PHE A 329 -9.23 -16.64 -29.07
C PHE A 329 -10.68 -16.44 -29.48
N ASP A 330 -11.57 -17.22 -28.91
CA ASP A 330 -12.98 -16.94 -29.04
C ASP A 330 -13.45 -15.98 -27.93
N SER A 331 -14.38 -15.09 -28.30
CA SER A 331 -14.86 -14.01 -27.41
C SER A 331 -15.55 -14.56 -26.15
N ASP A 332 -16.26 -15.68 -26.27
CA ASP A 332 -17.01 -16.25 -25.13
C ASP A 332 -16.09 -16.82 -24.06
N SER A 333 -15.03 -17.52 -24.48
CA SER A 333 -14.01 -18.04 -23.55
C SER A 333 -13.25 -16.92 -22.85
N VAL A 334 -12.88 -15.85 -23.56
CA VAL A 334 -12.23 -14.67 -22.97
C VAL A 334 -13.17 -13.99 -21.95
N ASN A 335 -14.42 -13.77 -22.31
CA ASN A 335 -15.41 -13.17 -21.42
C ASN A 335 -15.69 -14.05 -20.20
N LYS A 336 -15.76 -15.36 -20.34
CA LYS A 336 -15.92 -16.30 -19.23
C LYS A 336 -14.76 -16.19 -18.24
N LEU A 337 -13.51 -16.08 -18.72
CA LEU A 337 -12.35 -15.86 -17.87
C LEU A 337 -12.46 -14.51 -17.15
N LEU A 338 -12.78 -13.42 -17.85
CA LEU A 338 -12.96 -12.10 -17.26
C LEU A 338 -14.06 -12.10 -16.18
N ASP A 339 -15.17 -12.81 -16.41
CA ASP A 339 -16.24 -12.93 -15.42
C ASP A 339 -15.84 -13.74 -14.19
N SER A 340 -14.97 -14.75 -14.35
CA SER A 340 -14.43 -15.46 -13.17
C SER A 340 -13.55 -14.55 -12.31
N PHE A 341 -12.75 -13.68 -12.90
CA PHE A 341 -11.99 -12.68 -12.16
C PHE A 341 -12.84 -11.68 -11.37
N LYS A 342 -14.02 -11.31 -11.90
CA LYS A 342 -14.97 -10.40 -11.19
C LYS A 342 -15.50 -10.97 -9.88
N LYS A 343 -15.39 -12.28 -9.66
CA LYS A 343 -15.81 -12.94 -8.41
C LYS A 343 -14.81 -12.76 -7.28
N LEU A 344 -13.54 -12.44 -7.57
CA LEU A 344 -12.54 -12.14 -6.56
C LEU A 344 -12.92 -10.88 -5.80
N GLN A 345 -12.91 -10.98 -4.48
CA GLN A 345 -13.23 -9.86 -3.59
C GLN A 345 -11.94 -9.14 -3.21
N ILE A 346 -11.39 -8.39 -4.16
CA ILE A 346 -10.16 -7.61 -4.04
C ILE A 346 -10.31 -6.25 -4.72
N VAL A 347 -9.54 -5.27 -4.25
CA VAL A 347 -9.36 -4.00 -4.96
C VAL A 347 -8.33 -4.22 -6.05
N TRP A 348 -8.77 -4.18 -7.30
CA TRP A 348 -7.88 -4.39 -8.45
C TRP A 348 -6.80 -3.29 -8.52
N PRO A 349 -5.56 -3.62 -8.92
CA PRO A 349 -4.46 -2.66 -9.00
C PRO A 349 -4.62 -1.71 -10.21
N THR A 350 -5.61 -0.83 -10.15
CA THR A 350 -5.89 0.19 -11.17
C THR A 350 -5.74 1.58 -10.57
N LYS A 351 -5.43 2.60 -11.40
CA LYS A 351 -5.42 4.01 -10.93
C LYS A 351 -6.81 4.51 -10.48
N GLN A 352 -7.88 3.79 -10.81
CA GLN A 352 -9.24 4.08 -10.37
C GLN A 352 -9.61 3.39 -9.03
N LYS A 353 -8.64 2.78 -8.34
CA LYS A 353 -8.84 2.08 -7.05
C LYS A 353 -9.73 2.86 -6.07
N PHE A 354 -9.56 4.18 -6.01
CA PHE A 354 -10.33 5.01 -5.09
C PHE A 354 -11.83 4.98 -5.40
N HIS A 355 -12.20 5.11 -6.67
CA HIS A 355 -13.61 5.10 -7.07
C HIS A 355 -14.25 3.75 -6.72
N ASP A 356 -13.55 2.65 -7.03
CA ASP A 356 -14.04 1.31 -6.75
C ASP A 356 -14.09 1.03 -5.25
N THR A 357 -13.09 1.50 -4.50
CA THR A 357 -12.99 1.33 -3.04
C THR A 357 -14.03 2.16 -2.28
N VAL A 358 -14.32 3.37 -2.73
CA VAL A 358 -15.32 4.25 -2.06
C VAL A 358 -16.75 3.76 -2.30
N LEU A 359 -17.01 3.11 -3.43
CA LEU A 359 -18.31 2.55 -3.75
C LEU A 359 -18.60 1.23 -3.03
N ASP A 360 -17.56 0.51 -2.57
CA ASP A 360 -17.72 -0.69 -1.76
C ASP A 360 -17.55 -0.35 -0.27
N GLU A 361 -18.63 -0.52 0.48
CA GLU A 361 -18.71 -0.16 1.91
C GLU A 361 -17.59 -0.79 2.75
N ILE A 362 -17.21 -2.02 2.45
CA ILE A 362 -16.23 -2.78 3.23
C ILE A 362 -14.83 -2.20 3.05
N TYR A 363 -14.40 -1.97 1.81
CA TYR A 363 -13.07 -1.39 1.54
C TYR A 363 -12.96 0.05 2.04
N TYR A 364 -14.02 0.84 1.87
CA TYR A 364 -14.08 2.18 2.43
C TYR A 364 -13.93 2.15 3.97
N ALA A 365 -14.64 1.25 4.64
CA ALA A 365 -14.53 1.11 6.09
C ALA A 365 -13.14 0.68 6.56
N GLN A 366 -12.42 -0.16 5.79
CA GLN A 366 -11.03 -0.54 6.07
C GLN A 366 -10.07 0.67 5.95
N LEU A 367 -10.19 1.46 4.89
CA LEU A 367 -9.40 2.69 4.73
C LEU A 367 -9.71 3.73 5.81
N ARG A 368 -10.99 3.91 6.14
CA ARG A 368 -11.42 4.79 7.23
C ARG A 368 -10.83 4.32 8.56
N ARG A 369 -10.73 3.01 8.80
CA ARG A 369 -10.11 2.48 9.99
C ARG A 369 -8.62 2.82 10.06
N LEU A 370 -7.89 2.72 8.95
CA LEU A 370 -6.49 3.18 8.88
C LEU A 370 -6.40 4.64 9.30
N THR A 371 -7.17 5.52 8.68
CA THR A 371 -7.18 6.95 8.99
C THR A 371 -7.48 7.19 10.47
N ASN A 372 -8.54 6.57 11.00
CA ASN A 372 -8.93 6.73 12.40
C ASN A 372 -7.81 6.31 13.37
N GLN A 373 -7.09 5.20 13.09
CA GLN A 373 -5.99 4.74 13.95
C GLN A 373 -4.79 5.69 13.91
N LEU A 374 -4.52 6.34 12.78
CA LEU A 374 -3.43 7.29 12.63
C LEU A 374 -3.77 8.68 13.24
N GLU A 375 -5.04 9.01 13.36
CA GLU A 375 -5.52 10.24 14.02
C GLU A 375 -5.57 10.12 15.55
N VAL A 376 -5.50 8.91 16.11
CA VAL A 376 -5.43 8.71 17.56
C VAL A 376 -4.16 9.33 18.12
N ARG A 377 -4.27 10.06 19.22
CA ARG A 377 -3.12 10.64 19.92
C ARG A 377 -2.14 9.55 20.36
N ASN A 378 -0.86 9.87 20.28
CA ASN A 378 0.23 8.94 20.64
C ASN A 378 0.09 7.63 19.87
N SER A 379 0.11 7.69 18.56
CA SER A 379 0.15 6.53 17.66
C SER A 379 1.49 6.42 16.98
N VAL A 380 1.90 5.19 16.72
CA VAL A 380 3.02 4.89 15.82
C VAL A 380 2.53 4.00 14.68
N LEU A 381 2.96 4.33 13.46
CA LEU A 381 2.83 3.49 12.29
C LEU A 381 4.22 2.99 11.89
N ILE A 382 4.44 1.68 11.98
CA ILE A 382 5.67 1.03 11.51
C ILE A 382 5.34 0.38 10.16
N VAL A 383 6.04 0.81 9.12
CA VAL A 383 5.81 0.38 7.74
C VAL A 383 6.93 -0.56 7.31
N ALA A 384 6.58 -1.71 6.74
CA ALA A 384 7.53 -2.66 6.17
C ALA A 384 7.05 -3.21 4.82
N GLY A 385 7.95 -3.34 3.85
CA GLY A 385 7.66 -3.91 2.53
C GLY A 385 6.64 -3.14 1.68
N PHE A 386 6.35 -1.87 2.00
CA PHE A 386 5.40 -1.02 1.30
C PHE A 386 6.13 0.13 0.58
N SER A 387 5.95 0.24 -0.73
CA SER A 387 6.69 1.18 -1.57
C SER A 387 6.13 2.60 -1.60
N PHE A 388 4.95 2.84 -1.04
CA PHE A 388 4.19 4.10 -1.18
C PHE A 388 3.83 4.45 -2.63
N ALA A 389 3.87 3.50 -3.55
CA ALA A 389 3.35 3.68 -4.90
C ALA A 389 1.83 3.83 -4.93
N ASP A 390 1.12 3.21 -3.97
CA ASP A 390 -0.33 3.40 -3.80
C ASP A 390 -0.63 4.82 -3.31
N GLU A 391 -1.16 5.62 -4.23
CA GLU A 391 -1.45 7.05 -4.01
C GLU A 391 -2.45 7.27 -2.86
N HIS A 392 -3.46 6.40 -2.74
CA HIS A 392 -4.52 6.59 -1.73
C HIS A 392 -4.02 6.35 -0.32
N ILE A 393 -3.33 5.23 -0.11
CA ILE A 393 -2.73 4.93 1.20
C ILE A 393 -1.68 5.98 1.53
N ARG A 394 -0.85 6.37 0.55
CA ARG A 394 0.17 7.40 0.71
C ARG A 394 -0.45 8.73 1.15
N LYS A 395 -1.51 9.22 0.47
CA LYS A 395 -2.20 10.46 0.82
C LYS A 395 -2.81 10.42 2.22
N LEU A 396 -3.42 9.30 2.61
CA LEU A 396 -4.00 9.15 3.94
C LEU A 396 -2.92 9.22 5.03
N ILE A 397 -1.77 8.56 4.84
CA ILE A 397 -0.67 8.58 5.80
C ILE A 397 -0.06 9.99 5.90
N LEU A 398 0.23 10.63 4.77
CA LEU A 398 0.79 11.99 4.75
C LEU A 398 -0.14 13.00 5.40
N ARG A 399 -1.44 12.93 5.11
CA ARG A 399 -2.44 13.78 5.75
C ARG A 399 -2.49 13.56 7.26
N ALA A 400 -2.46 12.30 7.71
CA ALA A 400 -2.45 12.00 9.14
C ALA A 400 -1.16 12.51 9.81
N ALA A 401 0.00 12.38 9.15
CA ALA A 401 1.27 12.92 9.64
C ALA A 401 1.25 14.46 9.74
N ASP A 402 0.58 15.15 8.82
CA ASP A 402 0.40 16.59 8.85
C ASP A 402 -0.53 17.06 9.99
N THR A 403 -1.65 16.37 10.16
CA THR A 403 -2.70 16.79 11.10
C THR A 403 -2.49 16.30 12.54
N ASN A 404 -1.73 15.21 12.75
CA ASN A 404 -1.45 14.64 14.06
C ASN A 404 0.05 14.73 14.44
N PRO A 405 0.48 15.77 15.14
CA PRO A 405 1.88 15.93 15.53
C PRO A 405 2.37 14.88 16.54
N THR A 406 1.45 14.09 17.12
CA THR A 406 1.80 13.00 18.04
C THR A 406 1.92 11.64 17.35
N LEU A 407 1.60 11.56 16.05
CA LEU A 407 1.84 10.39 15.22
C LEU A 407 3.33 10.30 14.89
N LYS A 408 3.89 9.09 14.95
CA LYS A 408 5.21 8.77 14.39
C LYS A 408 5.04 7.77 13.26
N VAL A 409 5.59 8.06 12.09
CA VAL A 409 5.63 7.15 10.94
C VAL A 409 7.08 6.69 10.76
N ILE A 410 7.32 5.39 10.96
CA ILE A 410 8.65 4.78 10.88
C ILE A 410 8.63 3.80 9.71
N ILE A 411 9.40 4.10 8.68
CA ILE A 411 9.42 3.34 7.43
C ILE A 411 10.69 2.50 7.38
N LEU A 412 10.54 1.20 7.53
CA LEU A 412 11.63 0.24 7.46
C LEU A 412 11.91 -0.09 5.99
N CYS A 413 12.97 0.50 5.45
CA CYS A 413 13.35 0.35 4.04
C CYS A 413 14.22 -0.90 3.87
N TYR A 414 13.90 -1.73 2.89
CA TYR A 414 14.63 -2.97 2.62
C TYR A 414 16.14 -2.72 2.45
N ASN A 415 16.48 -1.70 1.65
CA ASN A 415 17.87 -1.23 1.43
C ASN A 415 17.86 0.25 1.03
N GLU A 416 19.04 0.81 0.75
CA GLU A 416 19.20 2.21 0.33
C GLU A 416 18.48 2.54 -0.99
N GLN A 417 18.33 1.58 -1.92
CA GLN A 417 17.60 1.83 -3.15
C GLN A 417 16.11 1.97 -2.87
N SER A 418 15.53 1.04 -2.10
CA SER A 418 14.12 1.13 -1.71
C SER A 418 13.82 2.39 -0.89
N GLU A 419 14.79 2.88 -0.11
CA GLU A 419 14.65 4.16 0.59
C GLU A 419 14.53 5.34 -0.40
N ARG A 420 15.38 5.36 -1.44
CA ARG A 420 15.32 6.41 -2.48
C ARG A 420 13.96 6.40 -3.20
N ASP A 421 13.51 5.22 -3.63
CA ASP A 421 12.24 5.04 -4.32
C ASP A 421 11.04 5.45 -3.45
N ILE A 422 11.06 5.09 -2.15
CA ILE A 422 10.05 5.48 -1.18
C ILE A 422 10.03 7.01 -0.98
N LYS A 423 11.20 7.63 -0.84
CA LYS A 423 11.30 9.09 -0.68
C LYS A 423 10.78 9.81 -1.92
N GLU A 424 11.10 9.33 -3.12
CA GLU A 424 10.58 9.88 -4.37
C GLU A 424 9.04 9.80 -4.42
N ASN A 425 8.46 8.65 -4.08
CA ASN A 425 7.02 8.49 -4.01
C ASN A 425 6.37 9.42 -2.97
N LEU A 426 6.95 9.55 -1.78
CA LEU A 426 6.43 10.42 -0.72
C LEU A 426 6.48 11.91 -1.13
N LEU A 427 7.53 12.33 -1.83
CA LEU A 427 7.74 13.71 -2.23
C LEU A 427 6.98 14.10 -3.51
N SER A 428 6.46 13.14 -4.27
CA SER A 428 5.77 13.39 -5.55
C SER A 428 4.55 14.30 -5.42
N GLU A 429 3.91 14.36 -4.23
CA GLU A 429 2.66 15.10 -4.01
C GLU A 429 2.72 16.13 -2.87
N CYS A 430 3.73 16.07 -2.02
CA CYS A 430 3.87 16.94 -0.86
C CYS A 430 5.21 17.65 -0.85
N ASN A 431 5.20 18.96 -0.91
CA ASN A 431 6.42 19.74 -0.74
C ASN A 431 6.84 19.91 0.72
N THR A 432 5.99 19.52 1.69
CA THR A 432 6.28 19.71 3.12
C THR A 432 5.54 18.71 4.00
N ILE A 433 6.26 18.06 4.94
CA ILE A 433 5.68 17.38 6.09
C ILE A 433 6.03 18.23 7.32
N PRO A 434 5.11 19.07 7.82
CA PRO A 434 5.45 20.11 8.77
C PRO A 434 5.83 19.63 10.16
N ASN A 435 5.51 18.37 10.51
CA ASN A 435 5.67 17.88 11.88
C ASN A 435 6.97 17.09 12.12
N ASP A 436 7.83 16.90 11.12
CA ASP A 436 9.07 16.09 11.19
C ASP A 436 8.87 14.71 11.87
N ASN A 437 7.72 14.10 11.61
CA ASN A 437 7.29 12.87 12.26
C ASN A 437 7.31 11.64 11.34
N VAL A 438 7.93 11.77 10.18
CA VAL A 438 8.17 10.68 9.22
C VAL A 438 9.65 10.36 9.13
N THR A 439 10.02 9.13 9.42
CA THR A 439 11.42 8.68 9.47
C THR A 439 11.59 7.44 8.60
N THR A 440 12.58 7.45 7.70
CA THR A 440 13.05 6.26 6.98
C THR A 440 14.19 5.60 7.76
N VAL A 441 14.21 4.28 7.78
CA VAL A 441 15.19 3.49 8.50
C VAL A 441 15.77 2.42 7.58
N THR A 442 17.10 2.32 7.56
CA THR A 442 17.84 1.25 6.88
C THR A 442 18.65 0.43 7.90
N ALA A 443 19.05 -0.78 7.50
CA ALA A 443 19.98 -1.56 8.28
C ALA A 443 21.37 -0.89 8.32
N MET A 444 22.12 -1.13 9.39
CA MET A 444 23.49 -0.66 9.49
C MET A 444 24.41 -1.31 8.45
N LYS A 445 25.45 -0.60 8.07
CA LYS A 445 26.49 -1.14 7.19
C LYS A 445 27.16 -2.37 7.81
N PRO A 446 27.59 -3.34 7.00
CA PRO A 446 28.27 -4.53 7.49
C PRO A 446 29.47 -4.18 8.40
N GLY A 447 29.53 -4.83 9.56
CA GLY A 447 30.60 -4.63 10.55
C GLY A 447 30.38 -3.53 11.59
N THR A 448 29.28 -2.78 11.57
CA THR A 448 29.05 -1.62 12.45
C THR A 448 27.94 -1.77 13.48
N GLY A 449 27.20 -2.89 13.51
CA GLY A 449 26.11 -3.05 14.47
C GLY A 449 25.44 -4.43 14.48
N HIS A 450 24.35 -4.56 15.24
CA HIS A 450 23.64 -5.82 15.45
C HIS A 450 22.69 -6.21 14.31
N ILE A 451 22.24 -5.23 13.53
CA ILE A 451 21.32 -5.43 12.40
C ILE A 451 22.02 -4.98 11.13
N GLN A 452 22.36 -5.93 10.28
CA GLN A 452 23.14 -5.71 9.06
C GLN A 452 22.41 -6.30 7.87
N GLY A 453 22.72 -5.81 6.66
CA GLY A 453 22.16 -6.29 5.41
C GLY A 453 20.85 -5.60 5.05
N ASN A 454 19.86 -6.36 4.63
CA ASN A 454 18.56 -5.84 4.22
C ASN A 454 17.55 -5.96 5.36
N LEU A 455 16.63 -4.99 5.48
CA LEU A 455 15.50 -5.08 6.41
C LEU A 455 14.35 -5.90 5.78
N ASP A 456 14.59 -7.19 5.58
CA ASP A 456 13.54 -8.15 5.30
C ASP A 456 12.69 -8.43 6.56
N LEU A 457 11.62 -9.20 6.43
CA LEU A 457 10.71 -9.47 7.53
C LEU A 457 11.37 -10.21 8.71
N ASN A 458 12.35 -11.07 8.46
CA ASN A 458 13.11 -11.76 9.49
C ASN A 458 14.00 -10.80 10.28
N THR A 459 14.69 -9.91 9.57
CA THR A 459 15.54 -8.86 10.17
C THR A 459 14.69 -7.86 10.97
N VAL A 460 13.52 -7.48 10.45
CA VAL A 460 12.52 -6.68 11.18
C VAL A 460 12.08 -7.41 12.46
N SER A 461 11.83 -8.71 12.40
CA SER A 461 11.48 -9.52 13.59
C SER A 461 12.58 -9.49 14.65
N THR A 462 13.84 -9.50 14.22
CA THR A 462 15.00 -9.38 15.10
C THR A 462 15.08 -8.00 15.74
N LEU A 463 14.85 -6.93 14.97
CA LEU A 463 14.76 -5.56 15.48
C LEU A 463 13.67 -5.45 16.56
N LEU A 464 12.46 -5.94 16.28
CA LEU A 464 11.35 -5.89 17.25
C LEU A 464 11.64 -6.71 18.52
N LYS A 465 12.36 -7.84 18.40
CA LYS A 465 12.83 -8.60 19.59
C LYS A 465 13.81 -7.81 20.44
N MET A 466 14.68 -6.99 19.84
CA MET A 466 15.60 -6.10 20.57
C MET A 466 14.85 -4.97 21.26
N VAL A 467 13.86 -4.40 20.59
CA VAL A 467 12.99 -3.35 21.14
C VAL A 467 12.15 -3.87 22.32
N SER A 468 11.73 -5.14 22.32
CA SER A 468 10.88 -5.74 23.35
C SER A 468 11.63 -6.24 24.60
N LYS A 469 12.96 -6.16 24.62
CA LYS A 469 13.82 -6.50 25.79
C LYS A 469 13.88 -5.36 26.78
#